data_6f3a8e5cd6d9c16548d668c9b5a45456
#
_entry.id   6f3a8e5cd6d9c16548d668c9b5a45456
#
_cell.length_a   1.000
_cell.length_b   1.000
_cell.length_c   1.000
_cell.angle_alpha   90.00
_cell.angle_beta   90.00
_cell.angle_gamma   90.00
#
_symmetry.space_group_name_H-M   'P 1'
#
loop_
_entity.id
_entity.type
_entity.pdbx_description
1 polymer ?
#
loop_
_entity_poly.entity_id
_entity_poly.type
_entity_poly.pdbx_seq_one_letter_code
_entity_poly.pdbx_strand_id
1 'polypeptide(L)'
;MYYIIIITMSLLDKIYKSRKTVIELMEDRGVNMDKFKEYTINEVELMVSNMPKANKDISPVDITLDKGIIKYILTPKIRVTNLMSLTNQILEDYSEGDTIIFIIRDKITSEDSIDEFFSNIYIKEKIFVQFFHLDTLTFNVTNHSLVPRHEILSTEETNELIKSLYITDIKKLPKINASDPISKYYGIKKGEVFRITRPSE
;
A
#
# COMPACT_ATOMS: atom_id res chain seq x y z
N MET A 1 25.74 -30.42 17.15
CA MET A 1 25.91 -29.69 15.88
C MET A 1 24.52 -29.24 15.43
N TYR A 2 24.19 -27.95 15.57
CA TYR A 2 22.87 -27.43 15.21
C TYR A 2 22.96 -26.88 13.79
N TYR A 3 22.14 -27.39 12.88
CA TYR A 3 21.99 -26.84 11.54
C TYR A 3 20.90 -25.76 11.57
N ILE A 4 21.25 -24.50 11.36
CA ILE A 4 20.29 -23.43 11.12
C ILE A 4 19.94 -23.49 9.64
N ILE A 5 18.79 -24.05 9.30
CA ILE A 5 18.25 -24.00 7.95
C ILE A 5 17.50 -22.68 7.80
N ILE A 6 18.05 -21.74 7.06
CA ILE A 6 17.34 -20.52 6.67
C ILE A 6 16.42 -20.91 5.51
N ILE A 7 15.14 -21.09 5.79
CA ILE A 7 14.13 -21.28 4.74
C ILE A 7 13.87 -19.90 4.12
N THR A 8 14.44 -19.66 2.95
CA THR A 8 14.12 -18.46 2.16
C THR A 8 12.80 -18.71 1.42
N MET A 9 11.85 -17.83 1.60
CA MET A 9 10.56 -17.87 0.92
C MET A 9 10.75 -17.68 -0.58
N SER A 10 10.13 -18.53 -1.42
CA SER A 10 10.20 -18.38 -2.88
C SER A 10 9.54 -17.08 -3.34
N LEU A 11 9.88 -16.59 -4.52
CA LEU A 11 9.23 -15.42 -5.11
C LEU A 11 7.73 -15.66 -5.30
N LEU A 12 7.34 -16.86 -5.71
CA LEU A 12 5.93 -17.25 -5.86
C LEU A 12 5.18 -17.18 -4.55
N ASP A 13 5.76 -17.73 -3.46
CA ASP A 13 5.14 -17.66 -2.12
C ASP A 13 4.97 -16.20 -1.66
N LYS A 14 5.96 -15.33 -1.93
CA LYS A 14 5.87 -13.91 -1.60
C LYS A 14 4.75 -13.23 -2.37
N ILE A 15 4.59 -13.50 -3.66
CA ILE A 15 3.51 -12.95 -4.49
C ILE A 15 2.15 -13.46 -3.99
N TYR A 16 2.02 -14.74 -3.72
CA TYR A 16 0.79 -15.33 -3.19
C TYR A 16 0.38 -14.67 -1.86
N LYS A 17 1.30 -14.57 -0.90
CA LYS A 17 1.04 -13.94 0.40
C LYS A 17 0.77 -12.45 0.30
N SER A 18 1.55 -11.74 -0.52
CA SER A 18 1.34 -10.29 -0.73
C SER A 18 -0.03 -9.99 -1.32
N ARG A 19 -0.48 -10.83 -2.26
CA ARG A 19 -1.80 -10.69 -2.87
C ARG A 19 -2.91 -10.82 -1.82
N LYS A 20 -2.79 -11.79 -0.90
CA LYS A 20 -3.72 -11.96 0.21
C LYS A 20 -3.73 -10.72 1.13
N THR A 21 -2.55 -10.26 1.55
CA THR A 21 -2.42 -9.08 2.41
C THR A 21 -2.97 -7.82 1.75
N VAL A 22 -2.77 -7.65 0.44
CA VAL A 22 -3.28 -6.50 -0.31
C VAL A 22 -4.80 -6.51 -0.40
N ILE A 23 -5.41 -7.69 -0.56
CA ILE A 23 -6.87 -7.82 -0.54
C ILE A 23 -7.41 -7.40 0.83
N GLU A 24 -6.85 -7.91 1.94
CA GLU A 24 -7.20 -7.50 3.31
C GLU A 24 -7.03 -5.98 3.51
N LEU A 25 -5.90 -5.42 3.05
CA LEU A 25 -5.60 -3.99 3.10
C LEU A 25 -6.66 -3.15 2.38
N MET A 26 -7.08 -3.58 1.20
CA MET A 26 -8.09 -2.85 0.43
C MET A 26 -9.48 -2.97 1.03
N GLU A 27 -9.82 -4.11 1.64
CA GLU A 27 -11.06 -4.28 2.41
C GLU A 27 -11.10 -3.37 3.63
N ASP A 28 -10.00 -3.29 4.39
CA ASP A 28 -9.87 -2.38 5.53
C ASP A 28 -9.98 -0.89 5.12
N ARG A 29 -9.68 -0.58 3.85
CA ARG A 29 -9.91 0.74 3.24
C ARG A 29 -11.33 0.92 2.68
N GLY A 30 -12.22 -0.08 2.84
CA GLY A 30 -13.61 -0.02 2.39
C GLY A 30 -13.84 -0.36 0.92
N VAL A 31 -12.87 -0.97 0.24
CA VAL A 31 -13.00 -1.41 -1.15
C VAL A 31 -13.49 -2.85 -1.19
N ASN A 32 -14.53 -3.13 -1.99
CA ASN A 32 -15.00 -4.51 -2.17
C ASN A 32 -14.00 -5.32 -2.99
N MET A 33 -13.45 -6.39 -2.38
CA MET A 33 -12.45 -7.27 -2.96
C MET A 33 -12.94 -8.69 -3.20
N ASP A 34 -14.25 -8.97 -3.09
CA ASP A 34 -14.82 -10.33 -3.17
C ASP A 34 -14.42 -11.08 -4.44
N LYS A 35 -14.32 -10.38 -5.57
CA LYS A 35 -13.91 -10.96 -6.86
C LYS A 35 -12.48 -11.51 -6.88
N PHE A 36 -11.65 -11.11 -5.92
CA PHE A 36 -10.21 -11.39 -5.91
C PHE A 36 -9.78 -12.32 -4.77
N LYS A 37 -10.71 -12.79 -3.93
CA LYS A 37 -10.41 -13.60 -2.73
C LYS A 37 -10.06 -15.04 -3.04
N GLU A 38 -10.74 -15.62 -4.03
CA GLU A 38 -10.61 -17.03 -4.35
C GLU A 38 -9.54 -17.25 -5.41
N TYR A 39 -8.35 -17.67 -4.98
CA TYR A 39 -7.26 -18.09 -5.85
C TYR A 39 -6.31 -19.04 -5.11
N THR A 40 -5.77 -19.98 -5.87
CA THR A 40 -4.78 -20.95 -5.41
C THR A 40 -3.36 -20.51 -5.75
N ILE A 41 -2.38 -21.12 -5.14
CA ILE A 41 -0.97 -20.85 -5.47
C ILE A 41 -0.65 -21.23 -6.93
N ASN A 42 -1.27 -22.27 -7.47
CA ASN A 42 -1.09 -22.70 -8.86
C ASN A 42 -1.65 -21.68 -9.85
N GLU A 43 -2.78 -21.04 -9.53
CA GLU A 43 -3.31 -19.94 -10.34
C GLU A 43 -2.40 -18.73 -10.33
N VAL A 44 -1.82 -18.39 -9.17
CA VAL A 44 -0.83 -17.30 -9.08
C VAL A 44 0.43 -17.65 -9.90
N GLU A 45 0.88 -18.91 -9.91
CA GLU A 45 1.98 -19.37 -10.76
C GLU A 45 1.68 -19.17 -12.25
N LEU A 46 0.47 -19.52 -12.69
CA LEU A 46 0.01 -19.27 -14.06
C LEU A 46 -0.07 -17.78 -14.38
N MET A 47 -0.55 -16.94 -13.46
CA MET A 47 -0.57 -15.48 -13.61
C MET A 47 0.83 -14.92 -13.80
N VAL A 48 1.79 -15.36 -12.99
CA VAL A 48 3.20 -14.91 -13.07
C VAL A 48 3.86 -15.37 -14.37
N SER A 49 3.61 -16.60 -14.81
CA SER A 49 4.19 -17.11 -16.06
C SER A 49 3.67 -16.40 -17.31
N ASN A 50 2.47 -15.82 -17.24
CA ASN A 50 1.84 -15.09 -18.34
C ASN A 50 2.02 -13.56 -18.25
N MET A 51 2.94 -13.07 -17.40
CA MET A 51 3.21 -11.64 -17.29
C MET A 51 3.75 -11.04 -18.60
N PRO A 52 3.28 -9.85 -18.98
CA PRO A 52 3.81 -9.13 -20.14
C PRO A 52 5.25 -8.69 -19.88
N LYS A 53 6.03 -8.50 -20.97
CA LYS A 53 7.41 -8.03 -20.87
C LYS A 53 7.50 -6.54 -20.48
N ALA A 54 6.51 -5.74 -20.86
CA ALA A 54 6.46 -4.32 -20.56
C ALA A 54 5.69 -4.07 -19.25
N ASN A 55 6.32 -3.39 -18.30
CA ASN A 55 5.71 -3.10 -17.00
C ASN A 55 4.46 -2.20 -17.09
N LYS A 56 4.26 -1.47 -18.19
CA LYS A 56 3.08 -0.63 -18.40
C LYS A 56 1.83 -1.44 -18.70
N ASP A 57 1.98 -2.62 -19.33
CA ASP A 57 0.84 -3.43 -19.72
C ASP A 57 0.22 -4.10 -18.48
N ILE A 58 -1.11 -4.24 -18.48
CA ILE A 58 -1.82 -4.92 -17.40
C ILE A 58 -1.43 -6.39 -17.40
N SER A 59 -1.03 -6.88 -16.25
CA SER A 59 -0.60 -8.24 -16.00
C SER A 59 -1.72 -9.06 -15.34
N PRO A 60 -1.80 -10.38 -15.55
CA PRO A 60 -2.74 -11.22 -14.81
C PRO A 60 -2.56 -11.19 -13.28
N VAL A 61 -1.37 -10.81 -12.80
CA VAL A 61 -1.09 -10.66 -11.37
C VAL A 61 -1.68 -9.36 -10.82
N ASP A 62 -1.85 -8.34 -11.67
CA ASP A 62 -2.41 -7.05 -11.25
C ASP A 62 -3.87 -7.19 -10.80
N ILE A 63 -4.32 -6.28 -9.95
CA ILE A 63 -5.70 -6.21 -9.49
C ILE A 63 -6.30 -4.90 -9.97
N THR A 64 -7.20 -4.98 -10.93
CA THR A 64 -7.93 -3.82 -11.43
C THR A 64 -9.13 -3.56 -10.52
N LEU A 65 -9.17 -2.37 -9.93
CA LEU A 65 -10.24 -1.91 -9.05
C LEU A 65 -11.27 -1.11 -9.86
N ASP A 66 -12.45 -0.87 -9.29
CA ASP A 66 -13.44 0.03 -9.89
C ASP A 66 -12.90 1.47 -10.01
N LYS A 67 -12.01 1.87 -9.08
CA LYS A 67 -11.32 3.16 -9.07
C LYS A 67 -9.83 2.98 -8.82
N GLY A 68 -9.09 2.50 -9.84
CA GLY A 68 -7.66 2.38 -9.79
C GLY A 68 -7.09 1.00 -10.09
N ILE A 69 -5.82 0.79 -9.73
CA ILE A 69 -5.09 -0.46 -9.98
C ILE A 69 -4.06 -0.75 -8.90
N ILE A 70 -3.88 -2.03 -8.61
CA ILE A 70 -2.74 -2.54 -7.85
C ILE A 70 -1.85 -3.28 -8.84
N LYS A 71 -0.67 -2.72 -9.08
CA LYS A 71 0.24 -3.16 -10.13
C LYS A 71 1.48 -3.80 -9.56
N TYR A 72 1.76 -5.03 -9.98
CA TYR A 72 2.95 -5.78 -9.60
C TYR A 72 4.12 -5.51 -10.56
N ILE A 73 5.22 -4.98 -10.03
CA ILE A 73 6.47 -4.75 -10.75
C ILE A 73 7.49 -5.77 -10.26
N LEU A 74 7.56 -6.90 -10.95
CA LEU A 74 8.43 -8.03 -10.58
C LEU A 74 9.81 -7.97 -11.26
N THR A 75 10.04 -6.96 -12.10
CA THR A 75 11.35 -6.68 -12.70
C THR A 75 12.37 -6.39 -11.59
N PRO A 76 13.52 -7.12 -11.55
CA PRO A 76 14.52 -6.88 -10.52
C PRO A 76 15.17 -5.50 -10.67
N LYS A 77 15.50 -4.88 -9.52
CA LYS A 77 16.27 -3.63 -9.41
C LYS A 77 15.71 -2.47 -10.25
N ILE A 78 14.39 -2.24 -10.17
CA ILE A 78 13.80 -1.07 -10.81
C ILE A 78 14.41 0.22 -10.25
N ARG A 79 14.77 1.16 -11.13
CA ARG A 79 15.29 2.47 -10.74
C ARG A 79 14.15 3.44 -10.45
N VAL A 80 14.38 4.39 -9.55
CA VAL A 80 13.43 5.46 -9.21
C VAL A 80 12.91 6.17 -10.46
N THR A 81 13.81 6.57 -11.38
CA THR A 81 13.45 7.24 -12.64
C THR A 81 12.52 6.41 -13.51
N ASN A 82 12.73 5.08 -13.55
CA ASN A 82 11.88 4.18 -14.34
C ASN A 82 10.49 4.05 -13.70
N LEU A 83 10.41 4.01 -12.36
CA LEU A 83 9.14 3.99 -11.66
C LEU A 83 8.35 5.29 -11.88
N MET A 84 9.02 6.46 -11.80
CA MET A 84 8.39 7.75 -12.07
C MET A 84 7.89 7.84 -13.52
N SER A 85 8.69 7.39 -14.49
CA SER A 85 8.30 7.36 -15.91
C SER A 85 7.10 6.43 -16.13
N LEU A 86 7.11 5.24 -15.52
CA LEU A 86 6.00 4.29 -15.58
C LEU A 86 4.73 4.88 -14.95
N THR A 87 4.87 5.56 -13.82
CA THR A 87 3.75 6.23 -13.15
C THR A 87 3.12 7.27 -14.08
N ASN A 88 3.91 8.14 -14.71
CA ASN A 88 3.39 9.13 -15.65
C ASN A 88 2.64 8.49 -16.84
N GLN A 89 3.12 7.36 -17.36
CA GLN A 89 2.44 6.64 -18.45
C GLN A 89 1.11 6.04 -18.00
N ILE A 90 1.04 5.54 -16.77
CA ILE A 90 -0.16 4.90 -16.23
C ILE A 90 -1.20 5.98 -15.86
N LEU A 91 -0.77 7.14 -15.37
CA LEU A 91 -1.67 8.24 -14.99
C LEU A 91 -2.59 8.70 -16.14
N GLU A 92 -2.18 8.54 -17.39
CA GLU A 92 -2.99 8.91 -18.57
C GLU A 92 -4.33 8.15 -18.62
N ASP A 93 -4.40 6.97 -17.98
CA ASP A 93 -5.58 6.10 -17.97
C ASP A 93 -6.48 6.30 -16.73
N TYR A 94 -6.08 7.19 -15.79
CA TYR A 94 -6.77 7.38 -14.50
C TYR A 94 -7.19 8.83 -14.27
N SER A 95 -8.13 9.03 -13.33
CA SER A 95 -8.73 10.33 -13.06
C SER A 95 -8.80 10.63 -11.56
N GLU A 96 -9.26 11.84 -11.22
CA GLU A 96 -9.43 12.29 -9.84
C GLU A 96 -10.21 11.28 -8.98
N GLY A 97 -9.65 10.95 -7.83
CA GLY A 97 -10.21 10.01 -6.86
C GLY A 97 -9.75 8.56 -7.04
N ASP A 98 -9.01 8.25 -8.12
CA ASP A 98 -8.46 6.92 -8.36
C ASP A 98 -7.26 6.64 -7.46
N THR A 99 -7.00 5.35 -7.25
CA THR A 99 -5.89 4.85 -6.42
C THR A 99 -4.97 3.94 -7.24
N ILE A 100 -3.68 4.25 -7.25
CA ILE A 100 -2.65 3.43 -7.91
C ILE A 100 -1.69 2.92 -6.85
N ILE A 101 -1.57 1.60 -6.73
CA ILE A 101 -0.64 0.97 -5.79
C ILE A 101 0.37 0.14 -6.58
N PHE A 102 1.64 0.47 -6.42
CA PHE A 102 2.73 -0.33 -6.97
C PHE A 102 3.25 -1.32 -5.93
N ILE A 103 3.38 -2.58 -6.30
CA ILE A 103 4.05 -3.61 -5.50
C ILE A 103 5.35 -3.96 -6.20
N ILE A 104 6.45 -3.60 -5.56
CA ILE A 104 7.79 -3.65 -6.16
C ILE A 104 8.56 -4.81 -5.54
N ARG A 105 9.18 -5.64 -6.39
CA ARG A 105 9.91 -6.83 -5.98
C ARG A 105 11.06 -6.50 -5.03
N ASP A 106 11.95 -5.61 -5.44
CA ASP A 106 13.18 -5.30 -4.72
C ASP A 106 13.12 -3.92 -4.06
N LYS A 107 13.91 -3.72 -3.00
CA LYS A 107 14.02 -2.40 -2.36
C LYS A 107 14.59 -1.37 -3.32
N ILE A 108 14.03 -0.17 -3.29
CA ILE A 108 14.50 0.98 -4.05
C ILE A 108 15.31 1.87 -3.09
N THR A 109 16.42 2.38 -3.59
CA THR A 109 17.18 3.45 -2.92
C THR A 109 16.50 4.79 -3.20
N SER A 110 16.50 5.72 -2.22
CA SER A 110 15.87 7.05 -2.35
C SER A 110 14.33 7.01 -2.41
N GLU A 111 13.70 6.31 -1.47
CA GLU A 111 12.25 6.26 -1.31
C GLU A 111 11.64 7.66 -1.12
N ASP A 112 12.32 8.55 -0.39
CA ASP A 112 11.85 9.93 -0.14
C ASP A 112 11.53 10.69 -1.43
N SER A 113 12.34 10.51 -2.48
CA SER A 113 12.12 11.16 -3.78
C SER A 113 10.87 10.65 -4.50
N ILE A 114 10.52 9.37 -4.27
CA ILE A 114 9.31 8.76 -4.82
C ILE A 114 8.09 9.26 -4.04
N ASP A 115 8.17 9.30 -2.72
CA ASP A 115 7.10 9.78 -1.85
C ASP A 115 6.78 11.26 -2.12
N GLU A 116 7.81 12.10 -2.37
CA GLU A 116 7.63 13.48 -2.80
C GLU A 116 6.96 13.58 -4.18
N PHE A 117 7.40 12.77 -5.14
CA PHE A 117 6.82 12.73 -6.48
C PHE A 117 5.34 12.30 -6.43
N PHE A 118 4.98 11.27 -5.67
CA PHE A 118 3.60 10.83 -5.51
C PHE A 118 2.74 11.85 -4.77
N SER A 119 3.31 12.52 -3.77
CA SER A 119 2.63 13.63 -3.08
C SER A 119 2.28 14.77 -4.03
N ASN A 120 3.19 15.09 -4.97
CA ASN A 120 2.95 16.12 -5.98
C ASN A 120 1.85 15.73 -6.97
N ILE A 121 1.76 14.43 -7.36
CA ILE A 121 0.66 13.92 -8.18
C ILE A 121 -0.66 14.09 -7.43
N TYR A 122 -0.71 13.70 -6.16
CA TYR A 122 -1.92 13.86 -5.35
C TYR A 122 -2.38 15.31 -5.23
N ILE A 123 -1.45 16.24 -5.07
CA ILE A 123 -1.77 17.69 -4.97
C ILE A 123 -2.36 18.19 -6.28
N LYS A 124 -1.81 17.79 -7.43
CA LYS A 124 -2.18 18.29 -8.77
C LYS A 124 -3.41 17.61 -9.35
N GLU A 125 -3.43 16.28 -9.29
CA GLU A 125 -4.36 15.44 -10.05
C GLU A 125 -5.38 14.73 -9.16
N LYS A 126 -5.20 14.80 -7.81
CA LYS A 126 -6.05 14.10 -6.83
C LYS A 126 -6.09 12.59 -7.02
N ILE A 127 -5.11 12.01 -7.69
CA ILE A 127 -4.90 10.57 -7.80
C ILE A 127 -3.99 10.15 -6.67
N PHE A 128 -4.41 9.15 -5.88
CA PHE A 128 -3.61 8.64 -4.77
C PHE A 128 -2.66 7.56 -5.25
N VAL A 129 -1.37 7.85 -5.27
CA VAL A 129 -0.32 6.90 -5.70
C VAL A 129 0.50 6.47 -4.50
N GLN A 130 0.75 5.17 -4.37
CA GLN A 130 1.51 4.58 -3.28
C GLN A 130 2.35 3.40 -3.78
N PHE A 131 3.43 3.05 -3.08
CA PHE A 131 4.17 1.83 -3.35
C PHE A 131 4.46 1.03 -2.09
N PHE A 132 4.58 -0.28 -2.26
CA PHE A 132 5.03 -1.22 -1.25
C PHE A 132 6.14 -2.11 -1.80
N HIS A 133 7.03 -2.52 -0.94
CA HIS A 133 7.93 -3.62 -1.27
C HIS A 133 7.22 -4.96 -1.07
N LEU A 134 7.44 -5.89 -1.98
CA LEU A 134 6.79 -7.21 -1.96
C LEU A 134 6.97 -7.91 -0.60
N ASP A 135 8.18 -7.81 -0.01
CA ASP A 135 8.50 -8.44 1.26
C ASP A 135 7.67 -7.89 2.43
N THR A 136 7.31 -6.61 2.41
CA THR A 136 6.52 -5.99 3.49
C THR A 136 5.06 -6.43 3.48
N LEU A 137 4.59 -6.96 2.37
CA LEU A 137 3.22 -7.46 2.21
C LEU A 137 3.10 -8.98 2.41
N THR A 138 4.17 -9.67 2.80
CA THR A 138 4.11 -11.13 3.06
C THR A 138 3.34 -11.49 4.32
N PHE A 139 2.99 -10.52 5.13
CA PHE A 139 2.12 -10.64 6.31
C PHE A 139 1.34 -9.33 6.51
N ASN A 140 0.17 -9.43 7.14
CA ASN A 140 -0.61 -8.26 7.49
C ASN A 140 -0.09 -7.67 8.82
N VAL A 141 0.47 -6.45 8.76
CA VAL A 141 1.07 -5.78 9.92
C VAL A 141 0.04 -5.47 11.01
N THR A 142 -1.23 -5.29 10.67
CA THR A 142 -2.30 -4.98 11.64
C THR A 142 -2.64 -6.18 12.51
N ASN A 143 -2.34 -7.41 12.06
CA ASN A 143 -2.56 -8.65 12.82
C ASN A 143 -1.47 -8.92 13.87
N HIS A 144 -0.45 -8.06 13.96
CA HIS A 144 0.60 -8.24 14.97
C HIS A 144 0.10 -7.84 16.36
N SER A 145 0.31 -8.69 17.35
CA SER A 145 -0.20 -8.51 18.73
C SER A 145 0.21 -7.20 19.41
N LEU A 146 1.34 -6.60 19.02
CA LEU A 146 1.82 -5.33 19.55
C LEU A 146 1.27 -4.11 18.80
N VAL A 147 0.56 -4.31 17.69
CA VAL A 147 -0.04 -3.22 16.94
C VAL A 147 -1.42 -2.92 17.52
N PRO A 148 -1.63 -1.75 18.11
CA PRO A 148 -2.92 -1.37 18.64
C PRO A 148 -3.92 -1.12 17.50
N ARG A 149 -5.21 -1.10 17.84
CA ARG A 149 -6.25 -0.76 16.87
C ARG A 149 -6.12 0.69 16.43
N HIS A 150 -6.11 0.90 15.12
CA HIS A 150 -6.08 2.21 14.47
C HIS A 150 -7.39 2.45 13.72
N GLU A 151 -7.95 3.63 13.83
CA GLU A 151 -9.16 4.05 13.13
C GLU A 151 -8.91 5.44 12.55
N ILE A 152 -9.21 5.62 11.26
CA ILE A 152 -9.16 6.95 10.63
C ILE A 152 -10.44 7.70 11.06
N LEU A 153 -10.28 8.89 11.63
CA LEU A 153 -11.41 9.73 12.01
C LEU A 153 -11.96 10.47 10.80
N SER A 154 -13.28 10.58 10.74
CA SER A 154 -13.94 11.47 9.79
C SER A 154 -13.61 12.95 10.09
N THR A 155 -13.95 13.83 9.17
CA THR A 155 -13.78 15.28 9.37
C THR A 155 -14.60 15.78 10.58
N GLU A 156 -15.81 15.24 10.76
CA GLU A 156 -16.72 15.57 11.86
C GLU A 156 -16.12 15.11 13.19
N GLU A 157 -15.70 13.85 13.30
CA GLU A 157 -15.06 13.28 14.50
C GLU A 157 -13.75 14.01 14.84
N THR A 158 -12.96 14.38 13.83
CA THR A 158 -11.74 15.16 14.01
C THR A 158 -12.05 16.54 14.60
N ASN A 159 -13.08 17.23 14.10
CA ASN A 159 -13.50 18.52 14.61
C ASN A 159 -14.03 18.44 16.05
N GLU A 160 -14.79 17.38 16.37
CA GLU A 160 -15.25 17.13 17.74
C GLU A 160 -14.09 16.87 18.69
N LEU A 161 -13.10 16.07 18.27
CA LEU A 161 -11.89 15.80 19.04
C LEU A 161 -11.12 17.09 19.34
N ILE A 162 -10.89 17.93 18.33
CA ILE A 162 -10.20 19.21 18.46
C ILE A 162 -10.92 20.11 19.48
N LYS A 163 -12.25 20.20 19.41
CA LYS A 163 -13.06 20.96 20.36
C LYS A 163 -12.96 20.38 21.78
N SER A 164 -13.05 19.07 21.93
CA SER A 164 -13.00 18.40 23.24
C SER A 164 -11.65 18.56 23.94
N LEU A 165 -10.56 18.63 23.18
CA LEU A 165 -9.21 18.84 23.68
C LEU A 165 -8.81 20.32 23.84
N TYR A 166 -9.73 21.25 23.50
CA TYR A 166 -9.47 22.69 23.51
C TYR A 166 -8.23 23.13 22.72
N ILE A 167 -7.92 22.40 21.63
CA ILE A 167 -6.81 22.73 20.73
C ILE A 167 -7.32 23.56 19.54
N THR A 168 -6.49 24.47 19.07
CA THR A 168 -6.83 25.40 17.98
C THR A 168 -6.32 24.96 16.62
N ASP A 169 -5.39 23.99 16.58
CA ASP A 169 -4.76 23.52 15.35
C ASP A 169 -4.45 22.03 15.46
N ILE A 170 -4.86 21.27 14.46
CA ILE A 170 -4.58 19.84 14.30
C ILE A 170 -3.06 19.52 14.40
N LYS A 171 -2.21 20.49 14.03
CA LYS A 171 -0.76 20.35 14.11
C LYS A 171 -0.22 20.18 15.53
N LYS A 172 -1.04 20.44 16.55
CA LYS A 172 -0.71 20.23 17.97
C LYS A 172 -0.90 18.78 18.41
N LEU A 173 -1.60 17.96 17.63
CA LEU A 173 -1.69 16.52 17.88
C LEU A 173 -0.34 15.83 17.65
N PRO A 174 -0.09 14.71 18.36
CA PRO A 174 1.08 13.86 18.06
C PRO A 174 1.10 13.46 16.59
N LYS A 175 2.28 13.42 16.00
CA LYS A 175 2.44 13.15 14.56
C LYS A 175 2.94 11.73 14.33
N ILE A 176 2.38 11.06 13.34
CA ILE A 176 2.89 9.82 12.78
C ILE A 176 3.54 10.11 11.42
N ASN A 177 4.58 9.37 11.07
CA ASN A 177 5.22 9.52 9.77
C ASN A 177 4.35 8.88 8.67
N ALA A 178 4.28 9.50 7.50
CA ALA A 178 3.60 8.94 6.34
C ALA A 178 4.25 7.61 5.86
N SER A 179 5.56 7.45 6.09
CA SER A 179 6.30 6.21 5.79
C SER A 179 6.11 5.09 6.83
N ASP A 180 5.41 5.35 7.95
CA ASP A 180 5.10 4.32 8.93
C ASP A 180 4.27 3.20 8.29
N PRO A 181 4.58 1.91 8.55
CA PRO A 181 3.87 0.78 7.97
C PRO A 181 2.35 0.82 8.17
N ILE A 182 1.87 1.31 9.32
CA ILE A 182 0.43 1.44 9.59
C ILE A 182 -0.18 2.59 8.79
N SER A 183 0.52 3.73 8.71
CA SER A 183 0.10 4.85 7.85
C SER A 183 -0.01 4.43 6.39
N LYS A 184 0.98 3.68 5.89
CA LYS A 184 0.97 3.11 4.55
C LYS A 184 -0.16 2.09 4.37
N TYR A 185 -0.39 1.21 5.35
CA TYR A 185 -1.44 0.19 5.30
C TYR A 185 -2.82 0.80 5.13
N TYR A 186 -3.18 1.78 5.93
CA TYR A 186 -4.47 2.47 5.82
C TYR A 186 -4.55 3.52 4.70
N GLY A 187 -3.44 3.82 4.04
CA GLY A 187 -3.39 4.82 2.96
C GLY A 187 -3.73 6.23 3.43
N ILE A 188 -3.30 6.56 4.65
CA ILE A 188 -3.63 7.85 5.26
C ILE A 188 -2.99 9.01 4.51
N LYS A 189 -3.75 10.07 4.34
CA LYS A 189 -3.33 11.28 3.66
C LYS A 189 -2.86 12.33 4.66
N LYS A 190 -2.03 13.25 4.20
CA LYS A 190 -1.55 14.35 5.03
C LYS A 190 -2.70 15.19 5.58
N GLY A 191 -2.79 15.29 6.90
CA GLY A 191 -3.82 16.04 7.60
C GLY A 191 -4.96 15.18 8.14
N GLU A 192 -5.03 13.90 7.81
CA GLU A 192 -5.98 12.97 8.43
C GLU A 192 -5.51 12.55 9.82
N VAL A 193 -6.43 12.15 10.68
CA VAL A 193 -6.19 11.83 12.09
C VAL A 193 -6.52 10.38 12.36
N PHE A 194 -5.61 9.69 13.06
CA PHE A 194 -5.86 8.37 13.63
C PHE A 194 -6.33 8.46 15.09
N ARG A 195 -7.31 7.62 15.42
CA ARG A 195 -7.57 7.20 16.81
C ARG A 195 -6.80 5.90 17.05
N ILE A 196 -5.92 5.89 18.04
CA ILE A 196 -5.13 4.71 18.43
C ILE A 196 -5.61 4.24 19.78
N THR A 197 -6.23 3.04 19.82
CA THR A 197 -6.73 2.46 21.06
C THR A 197 -5.70 1.49 21.62
N ARG A 198 -5.04 1.88 22.72
CA ARG A 198 -4.08 1.04 23.43
C ARG A 198 -4.71 0.48 24.69
N PRO A 199 -4.44 -0.80 25.08
CA PRO A 199 -4.79 -1.26 26.41
C PRO A 199 -4.07 -0.36 27.42
N SER A 200 -4.79 0.15 28.43
CA SER A 200 -4.16 0.81 29.58
C SER A 200 -3.60 -0.28 30.49
N GLU A 201 -2.35 -0.11 30.92
CA GLU A 201 -1.79 -0.87 32.05
C GLU A 201 -2.55 -0.54 33.34
#